data_763932688e272a5e98fd11754254291a
#
_entry.id   763932688e272a5e98fd11754254291a
#
_cell.length_a   1.000
_cell.length_b   1.000
_cell.length_c   1.000
_cell.angle_alpha   90.00
_cell.angle_beta   90.00
_cell.angle_gamma   90.00
#
_symmetry.space_group_name_H-M   'P 1'
#
loop_
_entity.id
_entity.type
_entity.pdbx_description
1 polymer ?
#
loop_
_entity_poly.entity_id
_entity_poly.type
_entity_poly.pdbx_seq_one_letter_code
_entity_poly.pdbx_strand_id
1 'polypeptide(L)'
;TMIPLLAQVTPFGSALGAAVMLVVVVTFIIVFGIFASRYTKVGPNEVLVISGRKRRLVDPDGKTRDVGFRIVKGGGVFVWPVFEKVDTLSLELLTIDVQTPEVYTSKGVPVKVDGVAQIKIKGDDISIATASEQFLSKTTDEIKNVATQTLEGHLRAILGTMTVEEIYQNRDAFASRVQEVAAGDMANMGLGIVSFTIRDIRDT
;
A
#
# COMPACT_ATOMS: atom_id res chain seq x y z
N THR A 1 -55.32 56.49 -30.31
CA THR A 1 -55.49 55.15 -29.71
C THR A 1 -54.32 54.28 -30.12
N MET A 2 -53.27 54.24 -29.28
CA MET A 2 -52.08 53.37 -29.44
C MET A 2 -52.41 52.02 -28.84
N ILE A 3 -52.47 51.01 -29.67
CA ILE A 3 -52.50 49.59 -29.21
C ILE A 3 -51.07 49.12 -29.00
N PRO A 4 -50.70 48.68 -27.85
CA PRO A 4 -49.36 48.14 -27.64
C PRO A 4 -49.23 46.82 -28.39
N LEU A 5 -48.19 46.71 -29.18
CA LEU A 5 -47.74 45.53 -29.87
C LEU A 5 -47.15 44.58 -28.79
N LEU A 6 -48.01 43.90 -28.06
CA LEU A 6 -47.60 42.81 -27.14
C LEU A 6 -47.09 41.65 -28.00
N ALA A 7 -45.79 41.39 -27.86
CA ALA A 7 -45.06 40.35 -28.50
C ALA A 7 -45.83 39.01 -28.46
N GLN A 8 -46.29 38.55 -29.62
CA GLN A 8 -46.68 37.15 -29.80
C GLN A 8 -45.45 36.27 -29.65
N VAL A 9 -45.20 35.84 -28.42
CA VAL A 9 -44.29 34.71 -28.18
C VAL A 9 -44.99 33.51 -28.79
N THR A 10 -44.57 33.13 -29.99
CA THR A 10 -45.13 31.97 -30.68
C THR A 10 -44.90 30.73 -29.82
N PRO A 11 -45.90 29.83 -29.68
CA PRO A 11 -45.78 28.63 -28.85
C PRO A 11 -44.63 27.73 -29.28
N PHE A 12 -44.17 27.90 -30.51
CA PHE A 12 -43.01 27.23 -31.07
C PHE A 12 -41.67 27.67 -30.43
N GLY A 13 -41.51 28.96 -30.11
CA GLY A 13 -40.33 29.49 -29.44
C GLY A 13 -40.23 29.03 -27.97
N SER A 14 -41.36 28.91 -27.28
CA SER A 14 -41.41 28.42 -25.91
C SER A 14 -41.15 26.90 -25.82
N ALA A 15 -41.63 26.12 -26.78
CA ALA A 15 -41.37 24.68 -26.85
C ALA A 15 -39.90 24.40 -27.18
N LEU A 16 -39.30 25.14 -28.07
CA LEU A 16 -37.89 25.01 -28.44
C LEU A 16 -36.98 25.44 -27.26
N GLY A 17 -37.32 26.50 -26.55
CA GLY A 17 -36.64 26.93 -25.32
C GLY A 17 -36.73 25.89 -24.22
N ALA A 18 -37.92 25.30 -24.01
CA ALA A 18 -38.09 24.21 -23.04
C ALA A 18 -37.28 22.96 -23.41
N ALA A 19 -37.24 22.58 -24.67
CA ALA A 19 -36.44 21.46 -25.17
C ALA A 19 -34.93 21.69 -24.96
N VAL A 20 -34.42 22.88 -25.26
CA VAL A 20 -33.00 23.23 -25.04
C VAL A 20 -32.70 23.22 -23.55
N MET A 21 -33.56 23.77 -22.70
CA MET A 21 -33.37 23.74 -21.24
C MET A 21 -33.33 22.34 -20.70
N LEU A 22 -34.21 21.45 -21.19
CA LEU A 22 -34.23 20.03 -20.79
C LEU A 22 -32.94 19.32 -21.20
N VAL A 23 -32.41 19.52 -22.40
CA VAL A 23 -31.14 18.95 -22.85
C VAL A 23 -30.00 19.45 -21.97
N VAL A 24 -29.94 20.73 -21.64
CA VAL A 24 -28.91 21.30 -20.76
C VAL A 24 -28.98 20.67 -19.38
N VAL A 25 -30.16 20.55 -18.79
CA VAL A 25 -30.36 19.92 -17.48
C VAL A 25 -29.93 18.44 -17.48
N VAL A 26 -30.35 17.71 -18.51
CA VAL A 26 -29.96 16.26 -18.64
C VAL A 26 -28.45 16.16 -18.82
N THR A 27 -27.84 16.97 -19.66
CA THR A 27 -26.37 16.96 -19.84
C THR A 27 -25.65 17.30 -18.54
N PHE A 28 -26.15 18.28 -17.78
CA PHE A 28 -25.58 18.63 -16.47
C PHE A 28 -25.67 17.49 -15.48
N ILE A 29 -26.83 16.80 -15.42
CA ILE A 29 -26.99 15.63 -14.54
C ILE A 29 -26.04 14.50 -14.93
N ILE A 30 -25.87 14.22 -16.22
CA ILE A 30 -24.94 13.20 -16.71
C ILE A 30 -23.49 13.56 -16.34
N VAL A 31 -23.08 14.79 -16.62
CA VAL A 31 -21.74 15.29 -16.29
C VAL A 31 -21.51 15.24 -14.78
N PHE A 32 -22.48 15.70 -13.99
CA PHE A 32 -22.40 15.65 -12.52
C PHE A 32 -22.32 14.21 -12.00
N GLY A 33 -23.11 13.28 -12.57
CA GLY A 33 -23.07 11.85 -12.23
C GLY A 33 -21.70 11.23 -12.52
N ILE A 34 -21.10 11.54 -13.68
CA ILE A 34 -19.74 11.11 -14.03
C ILE A 34 -18.72 11.70 -13.03
N PHE A 35 -18.84 12.96 -12.68
CA PHE A 35 -17.96 13.60 -11.70
C PHE A 35 -18.11 12.98 -10.31
N ALA A 36 -19.33 12.77 -9.84
CA ALA A 36 -19.60 12.18 -8.53
C ALA A 36 -19.08 10.74 -8.43
N SER A 37 -19.17 9.97 -9.51
CA SER A 37 -18.67 8.57 -9.54
C SER A 37 -17.14 8.46 -9.47
N ARG A 38 -16.42 9.56 -9.69
CA ARG A 38 -14.94 9.61 -9.67
C ARG A 38 -14.35 10.06 -8.35
N TYR A 39 -15.20 10.28 -7.35
CA TYR A 39 -14.76 10.58 -6.01
C TYR A 39 -14.50 9.27 -5.25
N THR A 40 -13.22 8.97 -5.01
CA THR A 40 -12.80 7.75 -4.30
C THR A 40 -12.47 8.10 -2.85
N LYS A 41 -13.06 7.35 -1.93
CA LYS A 41 -12.78 7.45 -0.49
C LYS A 41 -11.67 6.47 -0.13
N VAL A 42 -10.75 6.91 0.73
CA VAL A 42 -9.61 6.13 1.21
C VAL A 42 -9.90 5.68 2.65
N GLY A 43 -9.80 4.39 2.89
CA GLY A 43 -9.89 3.84 4.25
C GLY A 43 -8.70 4.24 5.11
N PRO A 44 -8.81 4.12 6.45
CA PRO A 44 -7.73 4.46 7.37
C PRO A 44 -6.51 3.52 7.24
N ASN A 45 -6.74 2.29 6.79
CA ASN A 45 -5.73 1.25 6.64
C ASN A 45 -5.23 1.10 5.20
N GLU A 46 -5.60 2.04 4.34
CA GLU A 46 -5.29 1.99 2.92
C GLU A 46 -4.66 3.28 2.46
N VAL A 47 -3.86 3.17 1.43
CA VAL A 47 -3.28 4.32 0.73
C VAL A 47 -3.59 4.18 -0.74
N LEU A 48 -4.10 5.25 -1.35
CA LEU A 48 -4.23 5.32 -2.79
C LEU A 48 -2.94 5.83 -3.40
N VAL A 49 -2.43 5.06 -4.34
CA VAL A 49 -1.31 5.43 -5.19
C VAL A 49 -1.87 5.81 -6.56
N ILE A 50 -1.82 7.08 -6.89
CA ILE A 50 -2.37 7.63 -8.12
C ILE A 50 -1.23 7.92 -9.07
N SER A 51 -1.12 7.10 -10.11
CA SER A 51 -0.11 7.22 -11.17
C SER A 51 -0.61 8.12 -12.30
N GLY A 52 0.29 8.87 -12.96
CA GLY A 52 -0.04 9.67 -14.14
C GLY A 52 0.55 11.09 -14.14
N ARG A 53 0.85 11.69 -13.00
CA ARG A 53 1.42 13.02 -12.89
C ARG A 53 2.73 13.00 -12.12
N LYS A 54 3.81 13.52 -12.71
CA LYS A 54 5.11 13.61 -12.02
C LYS A 54 5.00 14.50 -10.79
N ARG A 55 5.50 14.03 -9.66
CA ARG A 55 5.64 14.79 -8.42
C ARG A 55 7.04 14.61 -7.83
N ARG A 56 7.44 15.59 -7.04
CA ARG A 56 8.70 15.56 -6.29
C ARG A 56 8.40 15.08 -4.88
N LEU A 57 9.02 13.98 -4.48
CA LEU A 57 9.15 13.56 -3.08
C LEU A 57 10.47 14.11 -2.56
N VAL A 58 10.43 14.68 -1.36
CA VAL A 58 11.63 15.15 -0.66
C VAL A 58 11.96 14.12 0.41
N ASP A 59 13.10 13.48 0.27
CA ASP A 59 13.63 12.56 1.28
C ASP A 59 14.06 13.33 2.54
N PRO A 60 14.09 12.68 3.72
CA PRO A 60 14.60 13.29 4.94
C PRO A 60 16.01 13.83 4.80
N ASP A 61 16.81 13.26 3.91
CA ASP A 61 18.16 13.68 3.55
C ASP A 61 18.19 14.92 2.63
N GLY A 62 17.03 15.54 2.36
CA GLY A 62 16.90 16.71 1.49
C GLY A 62 17.06 16.40 -0.02
N LYS A 63 17.22 15.14 -0.38
CA LYS A 63 17.25 14.74 -1.80
C LYS A 63 15.86 14.75 -2.38
N THR A 64 15.70 15.38 -3.52
CA THR A 64 14.45 15.41 -4.27
C THR A 64 14.42 14.26 -5.27
N ARG A 65 13.44 13.38 -5.16
CA ARG A 65 13.21 12.28 -6.09
C ARG A 65 11.95 12.58 -6.90
N ASP A 66 12.06 12.54 -8.23
CA ASP A 66 10.89 12.67 -9.11
C ASP A 66 10.20 11.30 -9.19
N VAL A 67 8.97 11.23 -8.68
CA VAL A 67 8.12 10.03 -8.74
C VAL A 67 6.94 10.28 -9.68
N GLY A 68 6.55 9.25 -10.45
CA GLY A 68 5.44 9.30 -11.40
C GLY A 68 4.06 9.12 -10.75
N PHE A 69 3.95 9.19 -9.43
CA PHE A 69 2.72 8.93 -8.68
C PHE A 69 2.58 9.87 -7.48
N ARG A 70 1.36 9.97 -6.95
CA ARG A 70 1.05 10.67 -5.70
C ARG A 70 0.44 9.71 -4.71
N ILE A 71 0.77 9.89 -3.45
CA ILE A 71 0.27 9.10 -2.32
C ILE A 71 -0.84 9.90 -1.63
N VAL A 72 -1.99 9.28 -1.39
CA VAL A 72 -3.11 9.88 -0.66
C VAL A 72 -3.46 8.97 0.51
N LYS A 73 -3.27 9.50 1.73
CA LYS A 73 -3.56 8.83 3.00
C LYS A 73 -4.85 9.39 3.58
N GLY A 74 -5.87 8.56 3.66
CA GLY A 74 -7.16 8.94 4.24
C GLY A 74 -7.91 10.02 3.47
N GLY A 75 -9.19 10.18 3.80
CA GLY A 75 -10.05 11.19 3.17
C GLY A 75 -10.60 10.78 1.80
N GLY A 76 -10.90 11.77 0.97
CA GLY A 76 -11.41 11.54 -0.38
C GLY A 76 -10.58 12.27 -1.42
N VAL A 77 -10.42 11.66 -2.57
CA VAL A 77 -9.68 12.24 -3.69
C VAL A 77 -10.47 12.14 -4.97
N PHE A 78 -10.38 13.17 -5.77
CA PHE A 78 -10.91 13.18 -7.13
C PHE A 78 -9.82 12.65 -8.09
N VAL A 79 -10.20 11.66 -8.89
CA VAL A 79 -9.32 11.02 -9.87
C VAL A 79 -9.74 11.38 -11.28
N TRP A 80 -8.81 11.83 -12.10
CA TRP A 80 -9.06 12.14 -13.50
C TRP A 80 -9.12 10.87 -14.35
N PRO A 81 -10.28 10.54 -14.94
CA PRO A 81 -10.51 9.20 -15.52
C PRO A 81 -9.68 8.85 -16.74
N VAL A 82 -9.08 9.82 -17.41
CA VAL A 82 -8.32 9.60 -18.67
C VAL A 82 -6.81 9.60 -18.43
N PHE A 83 -6.35 10.32 -17.40
CA PHE A 83 -4.93 10.60 -17.21
C PHE A 83 -4.34 9.96 -15.95
N GLU A 84 -5.17 9.49 -15.04
CA GLU A 84 -4.72 8.94 -13.75
C GLU A 84 -5.24 7.51 -13.56
N LYS A 85 -4.33 6.63 -13.16
CA LYS A 85 -4.65 5.26 -12.70
C LYS A 85 -4.54 5.22 -11.19
N VAL A 86 -5.51 4.59 -10.54
CA VAL A 86 -5.56 4.43 -9.09
C VAL A 86 -5.32 2.98 -8.74
N ASP A 87 -4.36 2.76 -7.89
CA ASP A 87 -4.11 1.48 -7.27
C ASP A 87 -4.14 1.65 -5.75
N THR A 88 -4.63 0.65 -5.03
CA THR A 88 -4.72 0.68 -3.57
C THR A 88 -3.61 -0.18 -2.96
N LEU A 89 -2.94 0.36 -1.94
CA LEU A 89 -1.94 -0.35 -1.17
C LEU A 89 -2.43 -0.47 0.28
N SER A 90 -2.53 -1.70 0.80
CA SER A 90 -2.95 -1.94 2.18
C SER A 90 -1.79 -1.70 3.14
N LEU A 91 -2.07 -0.96 4.23
CA LEU A 91 -1.15 -0.75 5.35
C LEU A 91 -1.45 -1.67 6.54
N GLU A 92 -2.30 -2.67 6.32
CA GLU A 92 -2.69 -3.60 7.37
C GLU A 92 -1.52 -4.41 7.89
N LEU A 93 -1.64 -4.85 9.13
CA LEU A 93 -0.69 -5.75 9.75
C LEU A 93 -0.86 -7.15 9.16
N LEU A 94 0.20 -7.69 8.60
CA LEU A 94 0.25 -9.01 8.04
C LEU A 94 0.99 -9.94 8.99
N THR A 95 0.36 -11.05 9.34
CA THR A 95 0.99 -12.12 10.11
C THR A 95 1.49 -13.18 9.13
N ILE A 96 2.75 -13.58 9.28
CA ILE A 96 3.42 -14.60 8.49
C ILE A 96 4.05 -15.64 9.40
N ASP A 97 3.91 -16.91 9.03
CA ASP A 97 4.63 -18.02 9.64
C ASP A 97 5.95 -18.19 8.92
N VAL A 98 7.02 -18.20 9.68
CA VAL A 98 8.39 -18.33 9.18
C VAL A 98 8.96 -19.62 9.70
N GLN A 99 9.26 -20.56 8.82
CA GLN A 99 9.80 -21.88 9.17
C GLN A 99 11.11 -22.08 8.46
N THR A 100 12.14 -22.45 9.21
CA THR A 100 13.40 -22.83 8.58
C THR A 100 13.40 -24.32 8.23
N PRO A 101 13.97 -24.69 7.09
CA PRO A 101 14.36 -26.06 6.88
C PRO A 101 15.42 -26.45 7.93
N GLU A 102 15.88 -27.67 7.90
CA GLU A 102 16.95 -28.11 8.73
C GLU A 102 18.24 -27.31 8.49
N VAL A 103 18.72 -26.61 9.52
CA VAL A 103 19.88 -25.72 9.46
C VAL A 103 20.88 -26.17 10.52
N TYR A 104 22.17 -26.24 10.18
CA TYR A 104 23.21 -26.56 11.10
C TYR A 104 23.66 -25.35 11.91
N THR A 105 23.68 -25.50 13.23
CA THR A 105 24.24 -24.52 14.16
C THR A 105 25.76 -24.45 14.07
N SER A 106 26.39 -23.50 14.76
CA SER A 106 27.84 -23.32 14.81
C SER A 106 28.60 -24.59 15.30
N LYS A 107 27.94 -25.46 16.07
CA LYS A 107 28.49 -26.77 16.52
C LYS A 107 28.09 -27.96 15.62
N GLY A 108 27.46 -27.71 14.47
CA GLY A 108 27.06 -28.76 13.54
C GLY A 108 25.82 -29.57 13.98
N VAL A 109 25.03 -29.06 14.91
CA VAL A 109 23.77 -29.69 15.33
C VAL A 109 22.66 -29.19 14.41
N PRO A 110 21.87 -30.07 13.77
CA PRO A 110 20.77 -29.68 12.92
C PRO A 110 19.58 -29.23 13.76
N VAL A 111 19.03 -28.04 13.46
CA VAL A 111 17.86 -27.47 14.13
C VAL A 111 16.85 -26.95 13.13
N LYS A 112 15.58 -27.02 13.52
CA LYS A 112 14.47 -26.40 12.86
C LYS A 112 13.84 -25.35 13.76
N VAL A 113 13.62 -24.15 13.26
CA VAL A 113 13.02 -23.06 14.02
C VAL A 113 11.73 -22.64 13.35
N ASP A 114 10.66 -22.63 14.14
CA ASP A 114 9.35 -22.13 13.77
C ASP A 114 9.10 -20.81 14.48
N GLY A 115 8.81 -19.76 13.73
CA GLY A 115 8.51 -18.43 14.26
C GLY A 115 7.30 -17.79 13.60
N VAL A 116 6.84 -16.72 14.22
CA VAL A 116 5.77 -15.86 13.68
C VAL A 116 6.29 -14.44 13.61
N ALA A 117 6.16 -13.84 12.45
CA ALA A 117 6.45 -12.42 12.27
C ALA A 117 5.19 -11.63 11.97
N GLN A 118 5.13 -10.44 12.55
CA GLN A 118 4.14 -9.43 12.19
C GLN A 118 4.84 -8.33 11.41
N ILE A 119 4.40 -8.12 10.19
CA ILE A 119 4.95 -7.14 9.27
C ILE A 119 3.87 -6.18 8.80
N LYS A 120 4.27 -4.97 8.45
CA LYS A 120 3.39 -4.01 7.79
C LYS A 120 4.19 -3.08 6.88
N ILE A 121 3.52 -2.44 5.93
CA ILE A 121 4.11 -1.31 5.23
C ILE A 121 4.21 -0.13 6.19
N LYS A 122 5.40 0.49 6.31
CA LYS A 122 5.58 1.64 7.18
C LYS A 122 4.76 2.83 6.66
N GLY A 123 4.16 3.59 7.59
CA GLY A 123 3.25 4.70 7.27
C GLY A 123 3.93 5.99 6.80
N ASP A 124 5.24 6.05 6.70
CA ASP A 124 5.98 7.19 6.17
C ASP A 124 5.93 7.21 4.63
N ASP A 125 5.99 8.40 4.04
CA ASP A 125 5.80 8.59 2.59
C ASP A 125 6.88 7.89 1.77
N ILE A 126 8.08 7.77 2.30
CA ILE A 126 9.20 7.12 1.63
C ILE A 126 9.01 5.62 1.57
N SER A 127 8.67 5.00 2.71
CA SER A 127 8.42 3.57 2.76
C SER A 127 7.21 3.18 1.92
N ILE A 128 6.15 4.02 1.90
CA ILE A 128 4.99 3.81 1.03
C ILE A 128 5.41 3.94 -0.43
N ALA A 129 6.25 4.93 -0.79
CA ALA A 129 6.75 5.07 -2.15
C ALA A 129 7.56 3.84 -2.58
N THR A 130 8.49 3.40 -1.73
CA THR A 130 9.32 2.22 -1.98
C THR A 130 8.46 0.95 -2.10
N ALA A 131 7.51 0.74 -1.19
CA ALA A 131 6.59 -0.38 -1.25
C ALA A 131 5.70 -0.33 -2.50
N SER A 132 5.27 0.88 -2.92
CA SER A 132 4.49 1.06 -4.14
C SER A 132 5.29 0.67 -5.39
N GLU A 133 6.55 1.05 -5.47
CA GLU A 133 7.42 0.67 -6.59
C GLU A 133 7.58 -0.85 -6.73
N GLN A 134 7.54 -1.58 -5.62
CA GLN A 134 7.80 -3.03 -5.58
C GLN A 134 6.53 -3.89 -5.58
N PHE A 135 5.46 -3.41 -4.94
CA PHE A 135 4.30 -4.24 -4.60
C PHE A 135 2.96 -3.72 -5.14
N LEU A 136 2.90 -2.59 -5.83
CA LEU A 136 1.65 -1.94 -6.22
C LEU A 136 0.67 -2.85 -7.00
N SER A 137 1.17 -3.80 -7.76
CA SER A 137 0.36 -4.74 -8.55
C SER A 137 0.38 -6.16 -7.99
N LYS A 138 0.98 -6.37 -6.81
CA LYS A 138 1.10 -7.69 -6.19
C LYS A 138 -0.03 -7.93 -5.20
N THR A 139 -0.38 -9.19 -5.06
CA THR A 139 -1.33 -9.64 -4.05
C THR A 139 -0.70 -9.62 -2.66
N THR A 140 -1.52 -9.58 -1.63
CA THR A 140 -1.07 -9.66 -0.23
C THR A 140 -0.26 -10.93 0.04
N ASP A 141 -0.62 -12.04 -0.61
CA ASP A 141 0.09 -13.32 -0.44
C ASP A 141 1.47 -13.30 -1.10
N GLU A 142 1.63 -12.60 -2.22
CA GLU A 142 2.96 -12.40 -2.83
C GLU A 142 3.86 -11.54 -1.93
N ILE A 143 3.31 -10.52 -1.29
CA ILE A 143 4.06 -9.69 -0.31
C ILE A 143 4.49 -10.55 0.88
N LYS A 144 3.57 -11.36 1.43
CA LYS A 144 3.87 -12.31 2.51
C LYS A 144 4.99 -13.27 2.11
N ASN A 145 4.92 -13.86 0.93
CA ASN A 145 5.92 -14.82 0.45
C ASN A 145 7.32 -14.19 0.34
N VAL A 146 7.43 -12.98 -0.20
CA VAL A 146 8.71 -12.27 -0.29
C VAL A 146 9.28 -12.00 1.09
N ALA A 147 8.44 -11.50 2.01
CA ALA A 147 8.86 -11.23 3.39
C ALA A 147 9.26 -12.51 4.14
N THR A 148 8.52 -13.61 3.96
CA THR A 148 8.85 -14.92 4.56
C THR A 148 10.21 -15.41 4.08
N GLN A 149 10.47 -15.41 2.78
CA GLN A 149 11.74 -15.83 2.21
C GLN A 149 12.92 -14.99 2.71
N THR A 150 12.72 -13.68 2.85
CA THR A 150 13.74 -12.77 3.39
C THR A 150 14.05 -13.12 4.85
N LEU A 151 13.02 -13.29 5.68
CA LEU A 151 13.19 -13.65 7.09
C LEU A 151 13.79 -15.04 7.28
N GLU A 152 13.39 -16.03 6.49
CA GLU A 152 13.99 -17.36 6.49
C GLU A 152 15.50 -17.32 6.16
N GLY A 153 15.89 -16.49 5.20
CA GLY A 153 17.29 -16.28 4.85
C GLY A 153 18.11 -15.73 6.02
N HIS A 154 17.59 -14.71 6.70
CA HIS A 154 18.25 -14.12 7.87
C HIS A 154 18.27 -15.07 9.06
N LEU A 155 17.17 -15.79 9.32
CA LEU A 155 17.12 -16.84 10.34
C LEU A 155 18.22 -17.89 10.12
N ARG A 156 18.34 -18.39 8.90
CA ARG A 156 19.38 -19.37 8.55
C ARG A 156 20.79 -18.84 8.80
N ALA A 157 21.05 -17.59 8.40
CA ALA A 157 22.35 -16.96 8.59
C ALA A 157 22.71 -16.81 10.08
N ILE A 158 21.75 -16.42 10.91
CA ILE A 158 21.96 -16.24 12.36
C ILE A 158 22.11 -17.57 13.08
N LEU A 159 21.27 -18.56 12.73
CA LEU A 159 21.36 -19.93 13.29
C LEU A 159 22.74 -20.55 13.08
N GLY A 160 23.36 -20.35 11.92
CA GLY A 160 24.71 -20.82 11.63
C GLY A 160 25.82 -20.20 12.51
N THR A 161 25.53 -19.09 13.19
CA THR A 161 26.49 -18.39 14.06
C THR A 161 26.31 -18.69 15.55
N MET A 162 25.19 -19.29 15.94
CA MET A 162 24.82 -19.53 17.36
C MET A 162 24.89 -21.03 17.72
N THR A 163 24.96 -21.31 18.99
CA THR A 163 24.83 -22.67 19.51
C THR A 163 23.39 -22.97 19.90
N VAL A 164 23.03 -24.26 19.98
CA VAL A 164 21.68 -24.67 20.38
C VAL A 164 21.33 -24.16 21.76
N GLU A 165 22.29 -24.24 22.68
CA GLU A 165 22.12 -23.79 24.07
C GLU A 165 21.82 -22.29 24.17
N GLU A 166 22.53 -21.47 23.37
CA GLU A 166 22.30 -20.03 23.33
C GLU A 166 20.88 -19.68 22.79
N ILE A 167 20.43 -20.40 21.78
CA ILE A 167 19.11 -20.19 21.18
C ILE A 167 17.99 -20.57 22.18
N TYR A 168 18.15 -21.68 22.91
CA TYR A 168 17.17 -22.14 23.91
C TYR A 168 17.13 -21.26 25.15
N GLN A 169 18.29 -20.82 25.65
CA GLN A 169 18.37 -20.01 26.87
C GLN A 169 17.93 -18.57 26.66
N ASN A 170 18.15 -18.00 25.47
CA ASN A 170 17.93 -16.60 25.18
C ASN A 170 17.06 -16.41 23.95
N ARG A 171 15.84 -17.00 23.91
CA ARG A 171 14.92 -16.92 22.77
C ARG A 171 14.58 -15.50 22.37
N ASP A 172 14.36 -14.62 23.36
CA ASP A 172 14.00 -13.22 23.09
C ASP A 172 15.19 -12.44 22.51
N ALA A 173 16.39 -12.69 22.96
CA ALA A 173 17.60 -12.09 22.42
C ALA A 173 17.84 -12.56 20.98
N PHE A 174 17.60 -13.84 20.70
CA PHE A 174 17.67 -14.38 19.34
C PHE A 174 16.62 -13.75 18.43
N ALA A 175 15.35 -13.66 18.88
CA ALA A 175 14.27 -13.01 18.12
C ALA A 175 14.62 -11.54 17.82
N SER A 176 15.12 -10.80 18.80
CA SER A 176 15.53 -9.40 18.63
C SER A 176 16.68 -9.26 17.63
N ARG A 177 17.64 -10.18 17.64
CA ARG A 177 18.76 -10.18 16.69
C ARG A 177 18.29 -10.45 15.25
N VAL A 178 17.34 -11.37 15.08
CA VAL A 178 16.72 -11.63 13.77
C VAL A 178 16.02 -10.38 13.26
N GLN A 179 15.23 -9.75 14.12
CA GLN A 179 14.52 -8.53 13.79
C GLN A 179 15.48 -7.38 13.40
N GLU A 180 16.56 -7.20 14.14
CA GLU A 180 17.56 -6.16 13.87
C GLU A 180 18.26 -6.38 12.51
N VAL A 181 18.73 -7.60 12.26
CA VAL A 181 19.45 -7.94 11.02
C VAL A 181 18.53 -7.86 9.80
N ALA A 182 17.30 -8.35 9.92
CA ALA A 182 16.33 -8.34 8.82
C ALA A 182 15.72 -6.94 8.57
N ALA A 183 15.78 -6.03 9.56
CA ALA A 183 15.14 -4.72 9.47
C ALA A 183 15.64 -3.87 8.29
N GLY A 184 16.91 -3.99 7.95
CA GLY A 184 17.52 -3.28 6.83
C GLY A 184 16.92 -3.70 5.48
N ASP A 185 16.91 -4.98 5.20
CA ASP A 185 16.38 -5.51 3.94
C ASP A 185 14.87 -5.32 3.84
N MET A 186 14.14 -5.49 4.94
CA MET A 186 12.71 -5.21 5.00
C MET A 186 12.42 -3.71 4.74
N ALA A 187 13.22 -2.80 5.29
CA ALA A 187 13.08 -1.36 5.06
C ALA A 187 13.38 -0.98 3.59
N ASN A 188 14.33 -1.64 2.94
CA ASN A 188 14.61 -1.48 1.51
C ASN A 188 13.42 -1.88 0.61
N MET A 189 12.49 -2.66 1.15
CA MET A 189 11.22 -3.01 0.50
C MET A 189 10.04 -2.16 0.96
N GLY A 190 10.25 -1.18 1.85
CA GLY A 190 9.20 -0.37 2.45
C GLY A 190 8.41 -1.09 3.56
N LEU A 191 8.84 -2.29 3.94
CA LEU A 191 8.23 -3.10 4.99
C LEU A 191 8.88 -2.82 6.35
N GLY A 192 8.11 -2.95 7.42
CA GLY A 192 8.60 -2.91 8.78
C GLY A 192 8.19 -4.16 9.55
N ILE A 193 9.12 -4.70 10.31
CA ILE A 193 8.84 -5.78 11.26
C ILE A 193 8.30 -5.14 12.53
N VAL A 194 7.08 -5.47 12.89
CA VAL A 194 6.44 -4.99 14.15
C VAL A 194 6.85 -5.87 15.31
N SER A 195 6.81 -7.18 15.10
CA SER A 195 7.26 -8.16 16.08
C SER A 195 7.75 -9.42 15.36
N PHE A 196 8.68 -10.10 16.00
CA PHE A 196 9.11 -11.44 15.62
C PHE A 196 9.17 -12.30 16.89
N THR A 197 8.53 -13.45 16.87
CA THR A 197 8.44 -14.35 18.02
C THR A 197 8.76 -15.77 17.59
N ILE A 198 9.58 -16.46 18.34
CA ILE A 198 9.89 -17.87 18.12
C ILE A 198 8.81 -18.71 18.79
N ARG A 199 8.17 -19.56 18.01
CA ARG A 199 7.14 -20.49 18.48
C ARG A 199 7.75 -21.77 19.02
N ASP A 200 8.62 -22.38 18.23
CA ASP A 200 9.22 -23.67 18.55
C ASP A 200 10.63 -23.81 17.97
N ILE A 201 11.45 -24.59 18.66
CA ILE A 201 12.79 -24.95 18.23
C ILE A 201 12.89 -26.46 18.39
N ARG A 202 13.18 -27.16 17.31
CA ARG A 202 13.31 -28.65 17.32
C ARG A 202 14.70 -29.03 16.91
N ASP A 203 15.29 -29.84 17.75
CA ASP A 203 16.50 -30.61 17.46
C ASP A 203 16.07 -31.84 16.65
N THR A 204 16.78 -32.13 15.57
CA THR A 204 16.39 -33.22 14.62
C THR A 204 17.36 -34.38 14.73
#